data_1a48f29ca42f6a42c5e0e4ddd61d88b4
#
_entry.id   1a48f29ca42f6a42c5e0e4ddd61d88b4
#
_cell.length_a   1.000
_cell.length_b   1.000
_cell.length_c   1.000
_cell.angle_alpha   90.00
_cell.angle_beta   90.00
_cell.angle_gamma   90.00
#
_symmetry.space_group_name_H-M   'P 1'
#
loop_
_entity.id
_entity.type
_entity.pdbx_description
1 polymer ?
#
loop_
_entity_poly.entity_id
_entity_poly.type
_entity_poly.pdbx_seq_one_letter_code
_entity_poly.pdbx_strand_id
1 'polypeptide(L)'
;IKWSCNIFFYDVGRRLTSDVYDSYAYKLGLGQKTGVEVSEAQGRLTTKSDSNYTDSLEVQAAIGQGNTVVTPVQLATYAGTIANRGIRYRTHFVKAILDSNTGAVVEETQPEIMDTIEDKGETFDLVKEGMIGVSQTIPALAGYPYTIACKTGSPQRSESYFVGNTRKYYTNATMIAFGPAEDPEIAIGIVLEYGGAGARTGTLVADIFNAYFALKDGTLTLEDASASAENGSAETDAAQTDGTAAEGEAAPAAQ
;
A
#
# COMPACT_ATOMS: atom_id res chain seq x y z
N ILE A 1 -13.92 4.70 -8.50
CA ILE A 1 -12.93 4.45 -7.43
C ILE A 1 -13.61 3.77 -6.26
N LYS A 2 -14.67 4.38 -5.67
CA LYS A 2 -15.38 3.87 -4.48
C LYS A 2 -15.75 2.39 -4.57
N TRP A 3 -16.35 1.96 -5.67
CA TRP A 3 -16.86 0.60 -5.84
C TRP A 3 -15.86 -0.35 -6.51
N SER A 4 -14.64 0.08 -6.82
CA SER A 4 -13.60 -0.74 -7.49
C SER A 4 -14.14 -1.48 -8.72
N CYS A 5 -14.92 -0.81 -9.57
CA CYS A 5 -15.56 -1.42 -10.73
C CYS A 5 -14.53 -1.78 -11.80
N ASN A 6 -14.18 -3.05 -11.89
CA ASN A 6 -13.20 -3.54 -12.87
C ASN A 6 -13.64 -3.28 -14.31
N ILE A 7 -14.94 -3.46 -14.62
CA ILE A 7 -15.46 -3.26 -15.99
C ILE A 7 -15.21 -1.82 -16.46
N PHE A 8 -15.44 -0.84 -15.57
CA PHE A 8 -15.16 0.56 -15.88
C PHE A 8 -13.67 0.79 -16.17
N PHE A 9 -12.77 0.29 -15.30
CA PHE A 9 -11.33 0.49 -15.48
C PHE A 9 -10.75 -0.35 -16.61
N TYR A 10 -11.31 -1.49 -16.94
CA TYR A 10 -10.97 -2.23 -18.17
C TYR A 10 -11.27 -1.40 -19.42
N ASP A 11 -12.43 -0.75 -19.49
CA ASP A 11 -12.77 0.11 -20.64
C ASP A 11 -11.87 1.35 -20.70
N VAL A 12 -11.57 1.96 -19.56
CA VAL A 12 -10.61 3.08 -19.48
C VAL A 12 -9.22 2.64 -19.98
N GLY A 13 -8.69 1.51 -19.48
CA GLY A 13 -7.39 0.98 -19.91
C GLY A 13 -7.33 0.68 -21.40
N ARG A 14 -8.38 0.05 -21.93
CA ARG A 14 -8.50 -0.22 -23.37
C ARG A 14 -8.49 1.05 -24.23
N ARG A 15 -9.06 2.15 -23.74
CA ARG A 15 -9.10 3.44 -24.45
C ARG A 15 -7.79 4.21 -24.35
N LEU A 16 -7.10 4.13 -23.20
CA LEU A 16 -5.88 4.87 -22.96
C LEU A 16 -4.63 4.20 -23.55
N THR A 17 -4.62 2.89 -23.67
CA THR A 17 -3.45 2.04 -23.97
C THR A 17 -2.38 2.05 -22.87
N SER A 18 -1.55 1.00 -22.82
CA SER A 18 -0.49 0.86 -21.81
C SER A 18 0.51 2.03 -21.84
N ASP A 19 0.88 2.51 -23.01
CA ASP A 19 1.87 3.60 -23.14
C ASP A 19 1.45 4.86 -22.37
N VAL A 20 0.14 5.15 -22.33
CA VAL A 20 -0.38 6.32 -21.63
C VAL A 20 -0.42 6.08 -20.13
N TYR A 21 -1.09 5.02 -19.65
CA TYR A 21 -1.22 4.82 -18.20
C TYR A 21 0.11 4.45 -17.54
N ASP A 22 1.03 3.76 -18.23
CA ASP A 22 2.38 3.49 -17.73
C ASP A 22 3.17 4.79 -17.54
N SER A 23 3.05 5.75 -18.49
CA SER A 23 3.71 7.04 -18.35
C SER A 23 3.27 7.79 -17.09
N TYR A 24 1.98 7.74 -16.76
CA TYR A 24 1.45 8.30 -15.51
C TYR A 24 1.84 7.47 -14.28
N ALA A 25 1.87 6.15 -14.38
CA ALA A 25 2.32 5.28 -13.30
C ALA A 25 3.78 5.57 -12.90
N TYR A 26 4.67 5.77 -13.90
CA TYR A 26 6.06 6.21 -13.65
C TYR A 26 6.11 7.58 -12.97
N LYS A 27 5.35 8.57 -13.44
CA LYS A 27 5.28 9.89 -12.81
C LYS A 27 4.80 9.82 -11.36
N LEU A 28 3.89 8.89 -11.08
CA LEU A 28 3.39 8.62 -9.73
C LEU A 28 4.36 7.80 -8.85
N GLY A 29 5.50 7.35 -9.39
CA GLY A 29 6.55 6.67 -8.65
C GLY A 29 6.51 5.14 -8.70
N LEU A 30 5.63 4.54 -9.51
CA LEU A 30 5.53 3.10 -9.67
C LEU A 30 6.51 2.57 -10.73
N GLY A 31 7.01 1.33 -10.56
CA GLY A 31 7.90 0.68 -11.53
C GLY A 31 9.31 1.27 -11.62
N GLN A 32 9.71 2.11 -10.67
CA GLN A 32 11.03 2.72 -10.58
C GLN A 32 11.47 2.87 -9.12
N LYS A 33 12.77 3.05 -8.90
CA LYS A 33 13.31 3.31 -7.56
C LYS A 33 12.76 4.62 -7.01
N THR A 34 12.45 4.64 -5.72
CA THR A 34 11.91 5.83 -5.03
C THR A 34 13.00 6.81 -4.59
N GLY A 35 14.25 6.32 -4.49
CA GLY A 35 15.42 7.09 -4.14
C GLY A 35 15.85 7.01 -2.69
N VAL A 36 15.26 6.08 -1.89
CA VAL A 36 15.68 5.83 -0.51
C VAL A 36 17.14 5.38 -0.45
N GLU A 37 17.82 5.67 0.66
CA GLU A 37 19.26 5.44 0.86
C GLU A 37 19.64 3.97 1.05
N VAL A 38 18.64 3.08 1.18
CA VAL A 38 18.87 1.64 1.29
C VAL A 38 18.67 0.94 -0.06
N SER A 39 19.12 -0.31 -0.17
CA SER A 39 18.86 -1.11 -1.37
C SER A 39 17.36 -1.36 -1.54
N GLU A 40 16.83 -1.01 -2.69
CA GLU A 40 15.42 -1.18 -3.02
C GLU A 40 15.23 -1.91 -4.35
N ALA A 41 14.16 -2.72 -4.43
CA ALA A 41 13.72 -3.30 -5.70
C ALA A 41 13.03 -2.23 -6.55
N GLN A 42 13.34 -2.23 -7.84
CA GLN A 42 12.76 -1.27 -8.78
C GLN A 42 11.27 -1.51 -9.01
N GLY A 43 10.76 -2.73 -8.80
CA GLY A 43 9.45 -3.11 -9.28
C GLY A 43 9.40 -3.15 -10.82
N ARG A 44 8.22 -3.30 -11.39
CA ARG A 44 7.99 -3.20 -12.83
C ARG A 44 6.53 -2.96 -13.14
N LEU A 45 6.24 -2.41 -14.30
CA LEU A 45 4.91 -2.33 -14.87
C LEU A 45 4.74 -3.40 -15.96
N THR A 46 3.51 -3.74 -16.29
CA THR A 46 3.19 -4.55 -17.46
C THR A 46 3.35 -3.69 -18.71
N THR A 47 4.25 -4.06 -19.61
CA THR A 47 4.56 -3.28 -20.82
C THR A 47 4.41 -4.12 -22.08
N LYS A 48 4.30 -3.46 -23.24
CA LYS A 48 4.25 -4.12 -24.55
C LYS A 48 5.52 -4.93 -24.89
N SER A 49 6.62 -4.65 -24.18
CA SER A 49 7.88 -5.41 -24.33
C SER A 49 7.91 -6.72 -23.53
N ASP A 50 6.91 -6.99 -22.71
CA ASP A 50 6.83 -8.25 -21.97
C ASP A 50 6.65 -9.42 -22.94
N SER A 51 7.43 -10.49 -22.78
CA SER A 51 7.42 -11.66 -23.67
C SER A 51 6.08 -12.40 -23.73
N ASN A 52 5.26 -12.23 -22.69
CA ASN A 52 3.91 -12.79 -22.57
C ASN A 52 2.80 -11.75 -22.81
N TYR A 53 3.15 -10.61 -23.42
CA TYR A 53 2.18 -9.54 -23.65
C TYR A 53 1.02 -10.00 -24.55
N THR A 54 -0.18 -9.61 -24.17
CA THR A 54 -1.41 -9.81 -24.93
C THR A 54 -2.36 -8.65 -24.63
N ASP A 55 -3.33 -8.40 -25.50
CA ASP A 55 -4.38 -7.39 -25.26
C ASP A 55 -5.14 -7.65 -23.95
N SER A 56 -5.32 -8.93 -23.59
CA SER A 56 -5.93 -9.30 -22.30
C SER A 56 -5.06 -8.89 -21.12
N LEU A 57 -3.74 -9.04 -21.23
CA LEU A 57 -2.80 -8.65 -20.19
C LEU A 57 -2.76 -7.12 -20.03
N GLU A 58 -2.81 -6.36 -21.13
CA GLU A 58 -2.91 -4.90 -21.12
C GLU A 58 -4.14 -4.43 -20.36
N VAL A 59 -5.29 -5.02 -20.65
CA VAL A 59 -6.54 -4.68 -19.95
C VAL A 59 -6.48 -5.03 -18.46
N GLN A 60 -5.86 -6.15 -18.09
CA GLN A 60 -5.66 -6.52 -16.68
C GLN A 60 -4.70 -5.56 -15.97
N ALA A 61 -3.67 -5.08 -16.64
CA ALA A 61 -2.73 -4.11 -16.07
C ALA A 61 -3.42 -2.79 -15.68
N ALA A 62 -4.47 -2.40 -16.38
CA ALA A 62 -5.26 -1.20 -16.07
C ALA A 62 -5.95 -1.24 -14.68
N ILE A 63 -6.08 -2.44 -14.08
CA ILE A 63 -6.55 -2.61 -12.69
C ILE A 63 -5.43 -3.04 -11.73
N GLY A 64 -4.17 -2.95 -12.16
CA GLY A 64 -3.00 -3.32 -11.35
C GLY A 64 -2.72 -4.82 -11.27
N GLN A 65 -3.30 -5.62 -12.15
CA GLN A 65 -3.01 -7.04 -12.33
C GLN A 65 -1.94 -7.26 -13.41
N GLY A 66 -1.73 -8.50 -13.82
CA GLY A 66 -0.77 -8.86 -14.86
C GLY A 66 0.65 -8.98 -14.32
N ASN A 67 1.61 -8.43 -15.05
CA ASN A 67 3.04 -8.48 -14.69
C ASN A 67 3.49 -7.33 -13.78
N THR A 68 2.58 -6.43 -13.39
CA THR A 68 2.89 -5.29 -12.53
C THR A 68 3.25 -5.74 -11.12
N VAL A 69 4.44 -5.33 -10.65
CA VAL A 69 4.96 -5.61 -9.31
C VAL A 69 5.51 -4.32 -8.73
N VAL A 70 5.05 -3.95 -7.54
CA VAL A 70 5.46 -2.72 -6.86
C VAL A 70 5.83 -3.00 -5.40
N THR A 71 6.68 -2.16 -4.83
CA THR A 71 7.09 -2.28 -3.43
C THR A 71 6.18 -1.48 -2.51
N PRO A 72 6.10 -1.80 -1.20
CA PRO A 72 5.35 -0.99 -0.24
C PRO A 72 5.78 0.48 -0.20
N VAL A 73 7.09 0.76 -0.32
CA VAL A 73 7.59 2.15 -0.36
C VAL A 73 7.11 2.89 -1.62
N GLN A 74 7.02 2.20 -2.77
CA GLN A 74 6.42 2.78 -3.97
C GLN A 74 4.93 3.08 -3.77
N LEU A 75 4.19 2.22 -3.08
CA LEU A 75 2.78 2.48 -2.75
C LEU A 75 2.62 3.68 -1.82
N ALA A 76 3.48 3.85 -0.82
CA ALA A 76 3.48 5.02 0.04
C ALA A 76 3.82 6.30 -0.74
N THR A 77 4.85 6.27 -1.59
CA THR A 77 5.23 7.38 -2.48
C THR A 77 4.09 7.73 -3.43
N TYR A 78 3.41 6.74 -4.00
CA TYR A 78 2.24 6.91 -4.86
C TYR A 78 1.09 7.61 -4.11
N ALA A 79 0.78 7.15 -2.89
CA ALA A 79 -0.23 7.78 -2.04
C ALA A 79 0.13 9.24 -1.72
N GLY A 80 1.39 9.51 -1.37
CA GLY A 80 1.90 10.85 -1.10
C GLY A 80 1.85 11.75 -2.34
N THR A 81 2.13 11.23 -3.53
CA THR A 81 2.04 11.99 -4.77
C THR A 81 0.60 12.40 -5.08
N ILE A 82 -0.38 11.53 -4.82
CA ILE A 82 -1.80 11.89 -4.97
C ILE A 82 -2.18 12.94 -3.92
N ALA A 83 -1.77 12.76 -2.66
CA ALA A 83 -2.01 13.70 -1.58
C ALA A 83 -1.46 15.10 -1.89
N ASN A 84 -0.27 15.15 -2.50
CA ASN A 84 0.40 16.37 -2.94
C ASN A 84 -0.06 16.88 -4.34
N ARG A 85 -1.22 16.44 -4.82
CA ARG A 85 -1.82 16.90 -6.09
C ARG A 85 -0.88 16.73 -7.28
N GLY A 86 -0.14 15.61 -7.32
CA GLY A 86 0.72 15.23 -8.43
C GLY A 86 2.19 15.64 -8.30
N ILE A 87 2.58 16.28 -7.20
CA ILE A 87 3.98 16.59 -6.93
C ILE A 87 4.62 15.38 -6.24
N ARG A 88 5.58 14.74 -6.90
CA ARG A 88 6.33 13.61 -6.37
C ARG A 88 7.68 14.05 -5.85
N TYR A 89 7.91 13.84 -4.57
CA TYR A 89 9.21 14.06 -3.94
C TYR A 89 10.05 12.78 -3.92
N ARG A 90 11.37 12.95 -3.91
CA ARG A 90 12.30 11.88 -3.61
C ARG A 90 12.02 11.35 -2.21
N THR A 91 11.80 10.04 -2.10
CA THR A 91 11.62 9.40 -0.81
C THR A 91 12.98 9.22 -0.13
N HIS A 92 13.07 9.52 1.17
CA HIS A 92 14.28 9.35 1.97
C HIS A 92 13.94 8.91 3.39
N PHE A 93 14.86 8.20 4.04
CA PHE A 93 14.76 7.80 5.46
C PHE A 93 15.59 8.71 6.35
N VAL A 94 16.68 9.26 5.82
CA VAL A 94 17.58 10.13 6.57
C VAL A 94 17.04 11.55 6.57
N LYS A 95 16.55 12.01 7.71
CA LYS A 95 16.09 13.40 7.88
C LYS A 95 17.27 14.35 8.05
N ALA A 96 18.24 13.98 8.91
CA ALA A 96 19.41 14.81 9.18
C ALA A 96 20.58 13.97 9.67
N ILE A 97 21.79 14.48 9.45
CA ILE A 97 23.03 13.96 10.00
C ILE A 97 23.43 14.90 11.15
N LEU A 98 23.69 14.33 12.32
CA LEU A 98 24.06 15.08 13.52
C LEU A 98 25.53 14.82 13.88
N ASP A 99 26.21 15.84 14.39
CA ASP A 99 27.50 15.67 15.05
C ASP A 99 27.34 14.83 16.32
N SER A 100 28.11 13.76 16.44
CA SER A 100 27.96 12.78 17.53
C SER A 100 28.34 13.32 18.92
N ASN A 101 29.11 14.42 19.01
CA ASN A 101 29.57 14.97 20.26
C ASN A 101 28.65 16.13 20.74
N THR A 102 28.16 16.93 19.80
CA THR A 102 27.42 18.15 20.11
C THR A 102 25.93 18.03 19.88
N GLY A 103 25.47 17.02 19.11
CA GLY A 103 24.08 16.91 18.66
C GLY A 103 23.67 17.97 17.63
N ALA A 104 24.61 18.80 17.17
CA ALA A 104 24.32 19.82 16.18
C ALA A 104 24.02 19.19 14.80
N VAL A 105 23.08 19.77 14.07
CA VAL A 105 22.77 19.36 12.71
C VAL A 105 23.95 19.71 11.79
N VAL A 106 24.57 18.72 11.18
CA VAL A 106 25.64 18.85 10.19
C VAL A 106 25.06 18.99 8.79
N GLU A 107 24.04 18.19 8.47
CA GLU A 107 23.38 18.18 7.19
C GLU A 107 21.90 17.83 7.41
N GLU A 108 21.00 18.49 6.69
CA GLU A 108 19.57 18.20 6.68
C GLU A 108 19.11 17.90 5.27
N THR A 109 18.39 16.78 5.11
CA THR A 109 17.84 16.39 3.80
C THR A 109 16.78 17.38 3.38
N GLN A 110 16.98 18.00 2.22
CA GLN A 110 16.02 18.94 1.64
C GLN A 110 15.05 18.22 0.70
N PRO A 111 13.77 18.65 0.65
CA PRO A 111 12.80 18.10 -0.29
C PRO A 111 13.27 18.29 -1.74
N GLU A 112 13.32 17.20 -2.52
CA GLU A 112 13.68 17.17 -3.94
C GLU A 112 12.47 16.73 -4.77
N ILE A 113 11.99 17.57 -5.69
CA ILE A 113 10.91 17.24 -6.61
C ILE A 113 11.46 16.35 -7.71
N MET A 114 10.96 15.13 -7.82
CA MET A 114 11.35 14.15 -8.83
C MET A 114 10.48 14.21 -10.08
N ASP A 115 9.19 14.54 -9.91
CA ASP A 115 8.24 14.64 -11.02
C ASP A 115 7.03 15.49 -10.63
N THR A 116 6.33 15.99 -11.64
CA THR A 116 5.10 16.75 -11.45
C THR A 116 4.07 16.34 -12.51
N ILE A 117 2.87 16.01 -12.07
CA ILE A 117 1.72 15.79 -12.93
C ILE A 117 0.88 17.08 -12.88
N GLU A 118 0.77 17.76 -14.02
CA GLU A 118 -0.09 18.94 -14.13
C GLU A 118 -1.56 18.57 -13.90
N ASP A 119 -2.18 19.20 -12.92
CA ASP A 119 -3.63 19.06 -12.69
C ASP A 119 -4.39 19.97 -13.68
N LYS A 120 -5.00 19.37 -14.69
CA LYS A 120 -5.77 20.08 -15.71
C LYS A 120 -7.21 20.37 -15.27
N GLY A 121 -7.40 20.69 -14.02
CA GLY A 121 -8.69 20.96 -13.42
C GLY A 121 -8.82 20.30 -12.05
N GLU A 122 -9.92 19.61 -11.81
CA GLU A 122 -10.25 19.00 -10.52
C GLU A 122 -9.89 17.50 -10.45
N THR A 123 -8.89 17.03 -11.23
CA THR A 123 -8.59 15.59 -11.37
C THR A 123 -8.19 14.97 -10.05
N PHE A 124 -7.27 15.61 -9.31
CA PHE A 124 -6.84 15.10 -8.00
C PHE A 124 -7.94 15.21 -6.95
N ASP A 125 -8.80 16.22 -7.02
CA ASP A 125 -9.95 16.35 -6.11
C ASP A 125 -10.98 15.25 -6.35
N LEU A 126 -11.30 14.92 -7.61
CA LEU A 126 -12.18 13.81 -7.96
C LEU A 126 -11.61 12.44 -7.54
N VAL A 127 -10.30 12.24 -7.69
CA VAL A 127 -9.63 11.02 -7.22
C VAL A 127 -9.71 10.94 -5.69
N LYS A 128 -9.38 12.01 -4.99
CA LYS A 128 -9.46 12.13 -3.53
C LYS A 128 -10.88 11.88 -3.01
N GLU A 129 -11.89 12.48 -3.61
CA GLU A 129 -13.30 12.24 -3.27
C GLU A 129 -13.66 10.76 -3.43
N GLY A 130 -13.26 10.15 -4.55
CA GLY A 130 -13.45 8.72 -4.76
C GLY A 130 -12.75 7.85 -3.71
N MET A 131 -11.55 8.24 -3.25
CA MET A 131 -10.78 7.55 -2.21
C MET A 131 -11.41 7.75 -0.82
N ILE A 132 -11.94 8.93 -0.51
CA ILE A 132 -12.72 9.18 0.72
C ILE A 132 -13.97 8.28 0.71
N GLY A 133 -14.64 8.16 -0.45
CA GLY A 133 -15.77 7.25 -0.59
C GLY A 133 -15.41 5.78 -0.28
N VAL A 134 -14.17 5.33 -0.51
CA VAL A 134 -13.71 3.98 -0.12
C VAL A 134 -13.60 3.87 1.40
N SER A 135 -12.96 4.83 2.09
CA SER A 135 -12.77 4.76 3.55
C SER A 135 -14.09 4.66 4.30
N GLN A 136 -15.14 5.31 3.81
CA GLN A 136 -16.49 5.23 4.37
C GLN A 136 -17.13 3.83 4.28
N THR A 137 -16.59 2.94 3.46
CA THR A 137 -17.06 1.55 3.35
C THR A 137 -16.29 0.58 4.25
N ILE A 138 -15.23 1.06 4.92
CA ILE A 138 -14.35 0.26 5.78
C ILE A 138 -14.65 0.62 7.24
N PRO A 139 -15.21 -0.30 8.06
CA PRO A 139 -15.67 0.02 9.41
C PRO A 139 -14.62 0.71 10.29
N ALA A 140 -13.37 0.30 10.22
CA ALA A 140 -12.27 0.89 11.00
C ALA A 140 -11.95 2.34 10.61
N LEU A 141 -12.32 2.78 9.41
CA LEU A 141 -12.00 4.11 8.88
C LEU A 141 -13.23 5.01 8.78
N ALA A 142 -14.44 4.43 8.67
CA ALA A 142 -15.67 5.18 8.44
C ALA A 142 -16.05 6.14 9.59
N GLY A 143 -15.65 5.82 10.82
CA GLY A 143 -15.87 6.65 12.01
C GLY A 143 -14.61 7.34 12.53
N TYR A 144 -13.55 7.39 11.72
CA TYR A 144 -12.28 7.97 12.16
C TYR A 144 -12.41 9.49 12.35
N PRO A 145 -11.75 10.10 13.37
CA PRO A 145 -11.87 11.53 13.67
C PRO A 145 -11.45 12.47 12.53
N TYR A 146 -10.56 12.01 11.67
CA TYR A 146 -10.11 12.74 10.48
C TYR A 146 -10.60 12.05 9.20
N THR A 147 -10.85 12.84 8.17
CA THR A 147 -11.19 12.29 6.86
C THR A 147 -9.99 11.56 6.25
N ILE A 148 -10.11 10.28 5.98
CA ILE A 148 -9.07 9.46 5.36
C ILE A 148 -9.44 9.20 3.91
N ALA A 149 -8.50 9.41 3.00
CA ALA A 149 -8.58 8.96 1.61
C ALA A 149 -7.81 7.65 1.47
N CYS A 150 -8.45 6.59 0.97
CA CYS A 150 -7.78 5.30 0.78
C CYS A 150 -8.24 4.55 -0.47
N LYS A 151 -7.46 3.55 -0.89
CA LYS A 151 -7.84 2.60 -1.93
C LYS A 151 -7.33 1.21 -1.59
N THR A 152 -8.25 0.25 -1.60
CA THR A 152 -7.95 -1.16 -1.38
C THR A 152 -7.51 -1.86 -2.65
N GLY A 153 -6.64 -2.87 -2.51
CA GLY A 153 -6.30 -3.82 -3.55
C GLY A 153 -6.32 -5.25 -3.00
N SER A 154 -6.66 -6.19 -3.86
CA SER A 154 -6.63 -7.62 -3.55
C SER A 154 -6.02 -8.37 -4.73
N PRO A 155 -4.71 -8.11 -5.04
CA PRO A 155 -4.07 -8.74 -6.19
C PRO A 155 -3.99 -10.25 -5.99
N GLN A 156 -4.33 -10.99 -7.05
CA GLN A 156 -4.24 -12.45 -7.05
C GLN A 156 -2.79 -12.91 -7.13
N ARG A 157 -2.49 -13.98 -6.42
CA ARG A 157 -1.22 -14.71 -6.51
C ARG A 157 -1.33 -15.83 -7.55
N SER A 158 -0.19 -16.40 -7.93
CA SER A 158 -0.14 -17.59 -8.78
C SER A 158 -0.60 -18.85 -8.05
N GLU A 159 -0.41 -18.88 -6.74
CA GLU A 159 -0.76 -20.00 -5.87
C GLU A 159 -2.28 -20.10 -5.71
N SER A 160 -2.76 -21.32 -5.76
CA SER A 160 -4.19 -21.63 -5.71
C SER A 160 -4.52 -22.77 -4.77
N TYR A 161 -5.77 -22.84 -4.35
CA TYR A 161 -6.34 -23.92 -3.53
C TYR A 161 -7.73 -24.29 -4.07
N PHE A 162 -8.30 -25.41 -3.60
CA PHE A 162 -9.63 -25.85 -4.00
C PHE A 162 -10.62 -25.71 -2.85
N VAL A 163 -11.84 -25.27 -3.17
CA VAL A 163 -13.02 -25.32 -2.30
C VAL A 163 -14.05 -26.14 -3.04
N GLY A 164 -14.23 -27.40 -2.63
CA GLY A 164 -14.95 -28.40 -3.42
C GLY A 164 -14.26 -28.55 -4.80
N ASN A 165 -15.02 -28.45 -5.88
CA ASN A 165 -14.49 -28.54 -7.25
C ASN A 165 -14.07 -27.20 -7.85
N THR A 166 -14.09 -26.09 -7.05
CA THR A 166 -13.77 -24.75 -7.55
C THR A 166 -12.36 -24.37 -7.16
N ARG A 167 -11.52 -24.04 -8.16
CA ARG A 167 -10.19 -23.46 -7.93
C ARG A 167 -10.34 -22.02 -7.43
N LYS A 168 -9.66 -21.69 -6.36
CA LYS A 168 -9.52 -20.35 -5.79
C LYS A 168 -8.04 -19.95 -5.77
N TYR A 169 -7.77 -18.67 -5.88
CA TYR A 169 -6.41 -18.14 -5.78
C TYR A 169 -6.24 -17.40 -4.46
N TYR A 170 -5.05 -17.51 -3.89
CA TYR A 170 -4.66 -16.65 -2.78
C TYR A 170 -4.57 -15.20 -3.27
N THR A 171 -4.81 -14.26 -2.38
CA THR A 171 -4.69 -12.82 -2.65
C THR A 171 -3.88 -12.15 -1.56
N ASN A 172 -3.11 -11.14 -1.93
CA ASN A 172 -2.54 -10.23 -0.96
C ASN A 172 -3.58 -9.17 -0.60
N ALA A 173 -3.59 -8.73 0.67
CA ALA A 173 -4.35 -7.55 1.05
C ALA A 173 -3.45 -6.33 0.95
N THR A 174 -3.87 -5.33 0.17
CA THR A 174 -3.11 -4.10 -0.02
C THR A 174 -4.00 -2.89 0.20
N MET A 175 -3.41 -1.81 0.67
CA MET A 175 -4.06 -0.50 0.76
C MET A 175 -3.04 0.62 0.60
N ILE A 176 -3.43 1.66 -0.09
CA ILE A 176 -2.83 2.98 0.01
C ILE A 176 -3.80 3.89 0.75
N ALA A 177 -3.28 4.77 1.59
CA ALA A 177 -4.09 5.75 2.31
C ALA A 177 -3.29 7.03 2.55
N PHE A 178 -3.96 8.14 2.75
CA PHE A 178 -3.39 9.37 3.25
C PHE A 178 -4.43 10.15 4.06
N GLY A 179 -3.96 11.01 4.94
CA GLY A 179 -4.82 11.83 5.77
C GLY A 179 -4.10 12.87 6.64
N PRO A 180 -4.84 13.85 7.19
CA PRO A 180 -6.24 14.17 6.86
C PRO A 180 -6.41 14.50 5.38
N ALA A 181 -7.55 14.17 4.76
CA ALA A 181 -7.70 14.34 3.30
C ALA A 181 -7.70 15.81 2.85
N GLU A 182 -8.06 16.72 3.74
CA GLU A 182 -8.09 18.18 3.50
C GLU A 182 -6.70 18.80 3.55
N ASP A 183 -5.86 18.33 4.49
CA ASP A 183 -4.48 18.77 4.69
C ASP A 183 -3.61 17.54 5.03
N PRO A 184 -3.15 16.80 4.01
CA PRO A 184 -2.47 15.52 4.20
C PRO A 184 -1.12 15.66 4.92
N GLU A 185 -0.97 14.91 6.02
CA GLU A 185 0.26 14.88 6.81
C GLU A 185 1.01 13.55 6.71
N ILE A 186 0.29 12.46 6.47
CA ILE A 186 0.88 11.13 6.38
C ILE A 186 0.28 10.35 5.21
N ALA A 187 1.12 9.64 4.48
CA ALA A 187 0.74 8.71 3.42
C ALA A 187 1.25 7.30 3.76
N ILE A 188 0.42 6.30 3.50
CA ILE A 188 0.63 4.92 3.90
C ILE A 188 0.52 3.99 2.69
N GLY A 189 1.43 3.02 2.60
CA GLY A 189 1.34 1.89 1.68
C GLY A 189 1.49 0.58 2.46
N ILE A 190 0.47 -0.29 2.42
CA ILE A 190 0.45 -1.57 3.13
C ILE A 190 0.31 -2.73 2.15
N VAL A 191 1.09 -3.78 2.40
CA VAL A 191 0.97 -5.09 1.75
C VAL A 191 1.01 -6.17 2.81
N LEU A 192 -0.06 -6.97 2.89
CA LEU A 192 -0.11 -8.22 3.66
C LEU A 192 -0.14 -9.38 2.68
N GLU A 193 0.93 -10.16 2.64
CA GLU A 193 0.96 -11.37 1.84
C GLU A 193 -0.06 -12.37 2.37
N TYR A 194 -0.78 -13.02 1.46
CA TYR A 194 -1.88 -13.94 1.77
C TYR A 194 -2.99 -13.34 2.64
N GLY A 195 -3.03 -12.02 2.79
CA GLY A 195 -3.98 -11.30 3.65
C GLY A 195 -5.45 -11.35 3.19
N GLY A 196 -5.71 -11.82 1.98
CA GLY A 196 -7.06 -11.93 1.44
C GLY A 196 -7.58 -10.60 0.89
N ALA A 197 -8.71 -10.12 1.41
CA ALA A 197 -9.32 -8.88 0.95
C ALA A 197 -8.59 -7.65 1.47
N GLY A 198 -8.31 -6.69 0.59
CA GLY A 198 -7.60 -5.46 0.94
C GLY A 198 -8.26 -4.64 2.07
N ALA A 199 -9.58 -4.71 2.22
CA ALA A 199 -10.28 -4.03 3.31
C ALA A 199 -9.84 -4.49 4.72
N ARG A 200 -9.25 -5.68 4.85
CA ARG A 200 -8.71 -6.19 6.13
C ARG A 200 -7.54 -5.34 6.67
N THR A 201 -6.85 -4.61 5.81
CA THR A 201 -5.77 -3.70 6.23
C THR A 201 -6.29 -2.41 6.86
N GLY A 202 -7.62 -2.18 6.85
CA GLY A 202 -8.22 -0.96 7.39
C GLY A 202 -7.94 -0.71 8.88
N THR A 203 -7.92 -1.76 9.70
CA THR A 203 -7.55 -1.66 11.12
C THR A 203 -6.10 -1.22 11.28
N LEU A 204 -5.17 -1.83 10.53
CA LEU A 204 -3.76 -1.44 10.56
C LEU A 204 -3.54 0.02 10.11
N VAL A 205 -4.29 0.47 9.11
CA VAL A 205 -4.26 1.87 8.68
C VAL A 205 -4.73 2.78 9.81
N ALA A 206 -5.85 2.44 10.48
CA ALA A 206 -6.34 3.21 11.63
C ALA A 206 -5.31 3.26 12.77
N ASP A 207 -4.67 2.14 13.09
CA ASP A 207 -3.65 2.04 14.13
C ASP A 207 -2.42 2.90 13.81
N ILE A 208 -1.96 2.92 12.55
CA ILE A 208 -0.86 3.77 12.12
C ILE A 208 -1.23 5.25 12.24
N PHE A 209 -2.45 5.66 11.84
CA PHE A 209 -2.93 7.03 12.03
C PHE A 209 -3.01 7.39 13.52
N ASN A 210 -3.54 6.50 14.36
CA ASN A 210 -3.62 6.71 15.81
C ASN A 210 -2.22 6.94 16.40
N ALA A 211 -1.25 6.10 16.08
CA ALA A 211 0.13 6.24 16.55
C ALA A 211 0.77 7.53 16.06
N TYR A 212 0.59 7.89 14.79
CA TYR A 212 1.14 9.11 14.21
C TYR A 212 0.62 10.36 14.94
N PHE A 213 -0.69 10.49 15.10
CA PHE A 213 -1.28 11.65 15.74
C PHE A 213 -0.99 11.68 17.24
N ALA A 214 -0.97 10.54 17.92
CA ALA A 214 -0.60 10.46 19.34
C ALA A 214 0.86 10.87 19.59
N LEU A 215 1.78 10.50 18.71
CA LEU A 215 3.18 10.97 18.76
C LEU A 215 3.26 12.48 18.48
N LYS A 216 2.52 12.98 17.51
CA LYS A 216 2.48 14.40 17.15
C LYS A 216 1.93 15.26 18.27
N ASP A 217 0.86 14.81 18.92
CA ASP A 217 0.20 15.53 20.01
C ASP A 217 0.89 15.32 21.36
N GLY A 218 1.93 14.47 21.41
CA GLY A 218 2.70 14.16 22.63
C GLY A 218 1.95 13.29 23.64
N THR A 219 0.85 12.67 23.26
CA THR A 219 0.11 11.70 24.10
C THR A 219 0.72 10.31 24.08
N LEU A 220 1.62 10.03 23.13
CA LEU A 220 2.47 8.85 23.03
C LEU A 220 3.92 9.30 22.86
N THR A 221 4.87 8.66 23.55
CA THR A 221 6.30 8.86 23.33
C THR A 221 6.90 7.70 22.53
N LEU A 222 8.09 7.90 21.93
CA LEU A 222 8.80 6.82 21.27
C LEU A 222 9.24 5.72 22.26
N GLU A 223 9.48 6.07 23.53
CA GLU A 223 9.79 5.13 24.61
C GLU A 223 8.59 4.24 24.93
N ASP A 224 7.38 4.82 25.04
CA ASP A 224 6.14 4.05 25.25
C ASP A 224 5.84 3.11 24.09
N ALA A 225 6.05 3.59 22.86
CA ALA A 225 5.85 2.78 21.65
C ALA A 225 6.85 1.61 21.59
N SER A 226 8.10 1.83 21.99
CA SER A 226 9.14 0.79 22.04
C SER A 226 8.84 -0.26 23.11
N ALA A 227 8.44 0.16 24.31
CA ALA A 227 8.06 -0.76 25.41
C ALA A 227 6.86 -1.63 25.04
N SER A 228 5.88 -1.08 24.32
CA SER A 228 4.72 -1.83 23.84
C SER A 228 5.09 -2.89 22.79
N ALA A 229 6.06 -2.58 21.93
CA ALA A 229 6.56 -3.52 20.92
C ALA A 229 7.33 -4.71 21.53
N GLU A 230 8.14 -4.46 22.56
CA GLU A 230 8.88 -5.51 23.28
C GLU A 230 7.93 -6.46 24.03
N ASN A 231 6.89 -5.92 24.67
CA ASN A 231 5.90 -6.74 25.38
C ASN A 231 5.03 -7.55 24.40
N GLY A 232 4.67 -7.01 23.25
CA GLY A 232 3.91 -7.73 22.22
C GLY A 232 4.68 -8.89 21.57
N SER A 233 6.01 -8.77 21.45
CA SER A 233 6.86 -9.85 20.95
C SER A 233 6.99 -11.02 21.95
N ALA A 234 6.96 -10.74 23.26
CA ALA A 234 7.01 -11.75 24.31
C ALA A 234 5.72 -12.61 24.40
N GLU A 235 4.56 -12.01 24.11
CA GLU A 235 3.29 -12.75 24.08
C GLU A 235 3.16 -13.67 22.85
N THR A 236 3.72 -13.29 21.71
CA THR A 236 3.70 -14.12 20.50
C THR A 236 4.63 -15.33 20.62
N ASP A 237 5.78 -15.21 21.28
CA ASP A 237 6.68 -16.33 21.53
C ASP A 237 6.11 -17.33 22.56
N ALA A 238 5.35 -16.87 23.54
CA ALA A 238 4.69 -17.74 24.53
C ALA A 238 3.53 -18.55 23.90
N ALA A 239 2.83 -18.01 22.91
CA ALA A 239 1.75 -18.69 22.21
C ALA A 239 2.23 -19.76 21.20
N GLN A 240 3.49 -19.71 20.76
CA GLN A 240 4.06 -20.71 19.85
C GLN A 240 4.65 -21.95 20.55
N THR A 241 4.85 -21.93 21.87
CA THR A 241 5.45 -23.05 22.61
C THR A 241 4.46 -24.07 23.15
N ASP A 242 3.14 -23.85 23.06
CA ASP A 242 2.11 -24.75 23.61
C ASP A 242 1.35 -25.56 22.54
N GLY A 243 1.94 -25.78 21.39
CA GLY A 243 1.38 -26.52 20.25
C GLY A 243 2.05 -27.86 19.97
N THR A 244 2.35 -28.68 21.03
CA THR A 244 2.80 -30.07 20.83
C THR A 244 1.68 -31.07 21.14
N ALA A 245 1.44 -31.92 20.14
CA ALA A 245 0.83 -33.25 20.18
C ALA A 245 -0.70 -33.34 20.30
N ALA A 246 -1.34 -33.49 19.15
CA ALA A 246 -2.43 -34.43 19.04
C ALA A 246 -2.11 -35.39 17.89
N GLU A 247 -1.59 -36.55 18.24
CA GLU A 247 -1.41 -37.72 17.36
C GLU A 247 -2.75 -38.23 16.85
N GLY A 248 -2.78 -38.53 15.59
CA GLY A 248 -3.40 -39.54 14.84
C GLY A 248 -4.69 -40.23 15.33
N GLU A 249 -5.69 -40.15 14.45
CA GLU A 249 -6.56 -41.32 14.31
C GLU A 249 -6.87 -41.50 12.81
N ALA A 250 -6.37 -42.63 12.30
CA ALA A 250 -6.60 -43.08 10.94
C ALA A 250 -8.06 -43.56 10.80
N ALA A 251 -8.80 -43.02 9.89
CA ALA A 251 -10.09 -43.56 9.46
C ALA A 251 -9.90 -44.70 8.46
N PRO A 252 -10.72 -45.80 8.57
CA PRO A 252 -10.55 -47.01 7.77
C PRO A 252 -11.06 -46.86 6.34
N ALA A 253 -10.40 -47.54 5.40
CA ALA A 253 -10.83 -47.76 4.03
C ALA A 253 -12.18 -48.47 4.00
N ALA A 254 -13.11 -47.95 3.21
CA ALA A 254 -14.30 -48.67 2.74
C ALA A 254 -14.23 -48.89 1.23
N GLN A 255 -14.59 -50.07 0.85
CA GLN A 255 -14.61 -50.78 -0.43
C GLN A 255 -15.22 -50.01 -1.62
#